data_d5c570d50fac19f98895ea14da9e7aae
#
_entry.id   d5c570d50fac19f98895ea14da9e7aae
#
_cell.length_a   1.000
_cell.length_b   1.000
_cell.length_c   1.000
_cell.angle_alpha   90.00
_cell.angle_beta   90.00
_cell.angle_gamma   90.00
#
_symmetry.space_group_name_H-M   'P 1'
#
loop_
_entity.id
_entity.type
_entity.pdbx_description
1 polymer ?
#
loop_
_entity_poly.entity_id
_entity_poly.type
_entity_poly.pdbx_seq_one_letter_code
_entity_poly.pdbx_strand_id
1 'polypeptide(L)'
;EEIREKAKNIVKKQLDTAALLGVDTILVVPGAVGVDFIPGSEVVEYDIVYNRALEAIKELAPYAESRKVYIGIENVWNKFLLSPLEMRDFVDKTGSGYVGVYFDVGNVIYSGYPEHWIKILGQRIKKVHFKDYRRDVGSLAGFVDLLSGDVNYPAVVKELKNIGYNSFVTAEMLPPYKNYPEQIIYNTSCAMDKILGRKN
;
A
#
# COMPACT_ATOMS: atom_id res chain seq x y z
N GLU A 1 -23.64 -9.08 3.44
CA GLU A 1 -23.85 -7.69 3.87
C GLU A 1 -23.28 -7.44 5.26
N GLU A 2 -23.63 -8.21 6.27
CA GLU A 2 -23.20 -8.03 7.66
C GLU A 2 -21.67 -7.90 7.82
N ILE A 3 -20.88 -8.74 7.12
CA ILE A 3 -19.41 -8.70 7.14
C ILE A 3 -18.90 -7.37 6.58
N ARG A 4 -19.52 -6.85 5.53
CA ARG A 4 -19.12 -5.57 4.92
C ARG A 4 -19.42 -4.39 5.84
N GLU A 5 -20.59 -4.40 6.50
CA GLU A 5 -20.92 -3.38 7.52
C GLU A 5 -19.95 -3.41 8.70
N LYS A 6 -19.59 -4.61 9.17
CA LYS A 6 -18.56 -4.77 10.21
C LYS A 6 -17.20 -4.20 9.77
N ALA A 7 -16.79 -4.48 8.53
CA ALA A 7 -15.55 -3.95 7.98
C ALA A 7 -15.57 -2.41 7.90
N LYS A 8 -16.64 -1.79 7.41
CA LYS A 8 -16.80 -0.33 7.41
C LYS A 8 -16.73 0.28 8.81
N ASN A 9 -17.34 -0.37 9.79
CA ASN A 9 -17.28 0.07 11.18
C ASN A 9 -15.85 -0.03 11.77
N ILE A 10 -15.06 -1.03 11.36
CA ILE A 10 -13.65 -1.14 11.73
C ILE A 10 -12.87 0.03 11.16
N VAL A 11 -13.06 0.36 9.88
CA VAL A 11 -12.39 1.50 9.22
C VAL A 11 -12.74 2.82 9.93
N LYS A 12 -14.00 3.03 10.32
CA LYS A 12 -14.39 4.24 11.11
C LYS A 12 -13.62 4.32 12.44
N LYS A 13 -13.49 3.19 13.15
CA LYS A 13 -12.69 3.14 14.40
C LYS A 13 -11.20 3.41 14.14
N GLN A 14 -10.64 2.92 13.04
CA GLN A 14 -9.25 3.20 12.66
C GLN A 14 -9.07 4.70 12.38
N LEU A 15 -10.01 5.35 11.69
CA LEU A 15 -10.01 6.79 11.44
C LEU A 15 -10.06 7.59 12.74
N ASP A 16 -10.92 7.20 13.69
CA ASP A 16 -11.00 7.82 15.02
C ASP A 16 -9.66 7.68 15.76
N THR A 17 -9.09 6.48 15.77
CA THR A 17 -7.82 6.20 16.43
C THR A 17 -6.67 7.01 15.80
N ALA A 18 -6.61 7.07 14.48
CA ALA A 18 -5.60 7.84 13.76
C ALA A 18 -5.70 9.34 14.11
N ALA A 19 -6.91 9.89 14.13
CA ALA A 19 -7.15 11.27 14.52
C ALA A 19 -6.70 11.56 15.96
N LEU A 20 -6.99 10.65 16.91
CA LEU A 20 -6.56 10.77 18.31
C LEU A 20 -5.03 10.73 18.46
N LEU A 21 -4.35 9.93 17.64
CA LEU A 21 -2.89 9.79 17.62
C LEU A 21 -2.19 10.91 16.82
N GLY A 22 -2.94 11.79 16.17
CA GLY A 22 -2.38 12.82 15.28
C GLY A 22 -1.78 12.27 14.00
N VAL A 23 -2.22 11.08 13.56
CA VAL A 23 -1.80 10.43 12.31
C VAL A 23 -2.76 10.81 11.19
N ASP A 24 -2.24 11.14 10.03
CA ASP A 24 -3.01 11.70 8.92
C ASP A 24 -3.55 10.67 7.90
N THR A 25 -3.16 9.38 8.00
CA THR A 25 -3.50 8.36 7.01
C THR A 25 -3.64 7.00 7.65
N ILE A 26 -4.70 6.27 7.31
CA ILE A 26 -4.83 4.83 7.58
C ILE A 26 -4.62 4.01 6.31
N LEU A 27 -4.17 2.77 6.45
CA LEU A 27 -4.05 1.81 5.37
C LEU A 27 -5.33 0.99 5.26
N VAL A 28 -5.88 0.85 4.05
CA VAL A 28 -7.07 0.05 3.77
C VAL A 28 -6.86 -0.81 2.53
N VAL A 29 -7.12 -2.11 2.65
CA VAL A 29 -7.30 -3.03 1.52
C VAL A 29 -8.81 -3.17 1.29
N PRO A 30 -9.39 -2.55 0.25
CA PRO A 30 -10.84 -2.39 0.15
C PRO A 30 -11.58 -3.64 -0.31
N GLY A 31 -10.86 -4.64 -0.82
CA GLY A 31 -11.41 -5.90 -1.32
C GLY A 31 -10.35 -6.83 -1.85
N ALA A 32 -10.74 -8.05 -2.18
CA ALA A 32 -9.90 -9.05 -2.82
C ALA A 32 -10.72 -9.86 -3.83
N VAL A 33 -10.16 -10.11 -5.00
CA VAL A 33 -10.72 -11.07 -5.97
C VAL A 33 -10.37 -12.49 -5.54
N GLY A 34 -9.16 -12.69 -5.02
CA GLY A 34 -8.70 -13.94 -4.45
C GLY A 34 -7.28 -13.77 -3.90
N VAL A 35 -6.90 -14.60 -2.93
CA VAL A 35 -5.60 -14.55 -2.27
C VAL A 35 -4.99 -15.95 -2.27
N ASP A 36 -4.06 -16.20 -3.19
CA ASP A 36 -3.53 -17.56 -3.46
C ASP A 36 -2.77 -18.16 -2.26
N PHE A 37 -2.17 -17.32 -1.42
CA PHE A 37 -1.40 -17.75 -0.25
C PHE A 37 -2.24 -17.94 1.03
N ILE A 38 -3.55 -17.72 0.95
CA ILE A 38 -4.50 -18.02 2.03
C ILE A 38 -5.33 -19.24 1.65
N PRO A 39 -5.09 -20.41 2.26
CA PRO A 39 -5.89 -21.61 1.97
C PRO A 39 -7.38 -21.36 2.20
N GLY A 40 -8.22 -21.75 1.23
CA GLY A 40 -9.66 -21.56 1.32
C GLY A 40 -10.13 -20.12 1.10
N SER A 41 -9.27 -19.24 0.60
CA SER A 41 -9.69 -17.90 0.21
C SER A 41 -10.82 -17.96 -0.82
N GLU A 42 -11.91 -17.24 -0.55
CA GLU A 42 -13.01 -17.09 -1.48
C GLU A 42 -12.55 -16.36 -2.74
N VAL A 43 -13.03 -16.80 -3.90
CA VAL A 43 -12.83 -16.08 -5.18
C VAL A 43 -14.13 -15.36 -5.51
N VAL A 44 -14.06 -14.05 -5.64
CA VAL A 44 -15.18 -13.17 -5.98
C VAL A 44 -14.94 -12.56 -7.35
N GLU A 45 -15.98 -12.46 -8.18
CA GLU A 45 -15.89 -11.84 -9.50
C GLU A 45 -15.36 -10.42 -9.43
N TYR A 46 -14.49 -10.05 -10.37
CA TYR A 46 -13.71 -8.81 -10.34
C TYR A 46 -14.59 -7.55 -10.28
N ASP A 47 -15.62 -7.49 -11.12
CA ASP A 47 -16.55 -6.38 -11.19
C ASP A 47 -17.39 -6.24 -9.92
N ILE A 48 -17.75 -7.37 -9.29
CA ILE A 48 -18.46 -7.40 -7.99
C ILE A 48 -17.56 -6.81 -6.90
N VAL A 49 -16.28 -7.22 -6.85
CA VAL A 49 -15.32 -6.65 -5.89
C VAL A 49 -15.14 -5.16 -6.14
N TYR A 50 -14.98 -4.75 -7.41
CA TYR A 50 -14.78 -3.36 -7.78
C TYR A 50 -15.94 -2.47 -7.34
N ASN A 51 -17.17 -2.88 -7.67
CA ASN A 51 -18.36 -2.10 -7.35
C ASN A 51 -18.58 -1.99 -5.84
N ARG A 52 -18.47 -3.11 -5.11
CA ARG A 52 -18.60 -3.14 -3.65
C ARG A 52 -17.54 -2.32 -2.93
N ALA A 53 -16.29 -2.40 -3.37
CA ALA A 53 -15.18 -1.64 -2.82
C ALA A 53 -15.37 -0.14 -3.06
N LEU A 54 -15.72 0.25 -4.28
CA LEU A 54 -15.95 1.66 -4.63
C LEU A 54 -17.12 2.26 -3.83
N GLU A 55 -18.22 1.54 -3.69
CA GLU A 55 -19.37 1.95 -2.90
C GLU A 55 -18.99 2.15 -1.41
N ALA A 56 -18.32 1.17 -0.82
CA ALA A 56 -17.88 1.23 0.57
C ALA A 56 -16.92 2.39 0.85
N ILE A 57 -15.96 2.62 -0.05
CA ILE A 57 -15.01 3.73 0.12
C ILE A 57 -15.71 5.09 -0.07
N LYS A 58 -16.65 5.21 -1.01
CA LYS A 58 -17.48 6.43 -1.16
C LYS A 58 -18.29 6.73 0.10
N GLU A 59 -18.85 5.71 0.73
CA GLU A 59 -19.60 5.86 1.99
C GLU A 59 -18.70 6.29 3.15
N LEU A 60 -17.45 5.79 3.20
CA LEU A 60 -16.48 6.11 4.25
C LEU A 60 -15.80 7.47 4.06
N ALA A 61 -15.71 7.97 2.86
CA ALA A 61 -14.96 9.18 2.52
C ALA A 61 -15.42 10.43 3.30
N PRO A 62 -16.70 10.73 3.48
CA PRO A 62 -17.14 11.87 4.30
C PRO A 62 -16.74 11.73 5.78
N TYR A 63 -16.70 10.48 6.29
CA TYR A 63 -16.23 10.23 7.65
C TYR A 63 -14.73 10.51 7.77
N ALA A 64 -13.92 10.04 6.84
CA ALA A 64 -12.49 10.32 6.77
C ALA A 64 -12.22 11.83 6.72
N GLU A 65 -12.96 12.58 5.90
CA GLU A 65 -12.89 14.04 5.82
C GLU A 65 -13.20 14.71 7.16
N SER A 66 -14.26 14.27 7.86
CA SER A 66 -14.63 14.81 9.17
C SER A 66 -13.54 14.59 10.23
N ARG A 67 -12.73 13.54 10.09
CA ARG A 67 -11.58 13.22 10.96
C ARG A 67 -10.28 13.83 10.48
N LYS A 68 -10.24 14.41 9.29
CA LYS A 68 -9.03 14.91 8.61
C LYS A 68 -7.95 13.83 8.47
N VAL A 69 -8.36 12.58 8.22
CA VAL A 69 -7.50 11.42 8.05
C VAL A 69 -7.78 10.80 6.68
N TYR A 70 -6.73 10.54 5.90
CA TYR A 70 -6.84 9.92 4.60
C TYR A 70 -7.10 8.42 4.70
N ILE A 71 -7.94 7.90 3.82
CA ILE A 71 -8.02 6.47 3.50
C ILE A 71 -6.99 6.19 2.41
N GLY A 72 -5.89 5.52 2.75
CA GLY A 72 -4.86 5.09 1.81
C GLY A 72 -5.13 3.67 1.30
N ILE A 73 -5.48 3.55 0.03
CA ILE A 73 -5.73 2.26 -0.63
C ILE A 73 -4.39 1.62 -0.97
N GLU A 74 -4.15 0.40 -0.47
CA GLU A 74 -2.90 -0.31 -0.73
C GLU A 74 -2.99 -1.26 -1.92
N ASN A 75 -1.95 -1.29 -2.74
CA ASN A 75 -1.74 -2.29 -3.78
C ASN A 75 -1.11 -3.54 -3.16
N VAL A 76 -1.89 -4.60 -3.05
CA VAL A 76 -1.47 -5.88 -2.46
C VAL A 76 -1.72 -7.05 -3.43
N TRP A 77 -1.21 -8.26 -3.11
CA TRP A 77 -1.41 -9.46 -3.92
C TRP A 77 -2.78 -10.12 -3.66
N ASN A 78 -3.83 -9.41 -4.01
CA ASN A 78 -5.23 -9.81 -3.85
C ASN A 78 -6.00 -9.91 -5.18
N LYS A 79 -5.27 -9.85 -6.31
CA LYS A 79 -5.83 -9.88 -7.68
C LYS A 79 -6.81 -8.74 -7.97
N PHE A 80 -6.67 -7.61 -7.27
CA PHE A 80 -7.53 -6.44 -7.41
C PHE A 80 -6.70 -5.16 -7.57
N LEU A 81 -7.18 -4.22 -8.39
CA LEU A 81 -6.49 -2.97 -8.75
C LEU A 81 -5.09 -3.24 -9.33
N LEU A 82 -5.05 -4.02 -10.41
CA LEU A 82 -3.84 -4.63 -10.97
C LEU A 82 -2.93 -3.69 -11.75
N SER A 83 -3.38 -2.47 -12.05
CA SER A 83 -2.59 -1.49 -12.79
C SER A 83 -2.64 -0.10 -12.17
N PRO A 84 -1.62 0.75 -12.43
CA PRO A 84 -1.62 2.12 -11.91
C PRO A 84 -2.74 2.98 -12.49
N LEU A 85 -3.18 2.69 -13.72
CA LEU A 85 -4.30 3.40 -14.34
C LEU A 85 -5.61 3.06 -13.65
N GLU A 86 -5.84 1.79 -13.35
CA GLU A 86 -7.02 1.33 -12.64
C GLU A 86 -7.06 1.86 -11.19
N MET A 87 -5.93 1.80 -10.47
CA MET A 87 -5.80 2.37 -9.12
C MET A 87 -6.08 3.87 -9.12
N ARG A 88 -5.53 4.61 -10.08
CA ARG A 88 -5.81 6.04 -10.25
C ARG A 88 -7.30 6.29 -10.46
N ASP A 89 -7.89 5.58 -11.41
CA ASP A 89 -9.29 5.77 -11.79
C ASP A 89 -10.24 5.35 -10.66
N PHE A 90 -9.88 4.32 -9.88
CA PHE A 90 -10.61 3.91 -8.68
C PHE A 90 -10.62 5.02 -7.63
N VAL A 91 -9.45 5.57 -7.29
CA VAL A 91 -9.32 6.67 -6.33
C VAL A 91 -10.09 7.90 -6.81
N ASP A 92 -9.92 8.30 -8.06
CA ASP A 92 -10.61 9.47 -8.62
C ASP A 92 -12.13 9.31 -8.62
N LYS A 93 -12.65 8.12 -8.90
CA LYS A 93 -14.10 7.82 -8.88
C LYS A 93 -14.72 7.92 -7.49
N THR A 94 -13.92 7.91 -6.41
CA THR A 94 -14.46 8.16 -5.06
C THR A 94 -14.96 9.59 -4.89
N GLY A 95 -14.41 10.54 -5.67
CA GLY A 95 -14.79 11.96 -5.63
C GLY A 95 -14.35 12.70 -4.38
N SER A 96 -13.46 12.12 -3.55
CA SER A 96 -13.03 12.70 -2.28
C SER A 96 -11.53 12.98 -2.25
N GLY A 97 -11.14 14.15 -1.75
CA GLY A 97 -9.76 14.49 -1.47
C GLY A 97 -9.14 13.70 -0.31
N TYR A 98 -9.95 13.03 0.51
CA TYR A 98 -9.51 12.22 1.65
C TYR A 98 -9.37 10.73 1.33
N VAL A 99 -9.45 10.35 0.06
CA VAL A 99 -9.08 9.02 -0.43
C VAL A 99 -7.83 9.14 -1.30
N GLY A 100 -6.86 8.29 -1.05
CA GLY A 100 -5.61 8.27 -1.80
C GLY A 100 -5.00 6.87 -1.83
N VAL A 101 -3.73 6.80 -2.13
CA VAL A 101 -2.99 5.54 -2.25
C VAL A 101 -1.97 5.41 -1.13
N TYR A 102 -1.93 4.27 -0.49
CA TYR A 102 -0.83 3.79 0.34
C TYR A 102 0.03 2.88 -0.56
N PHE A 103 1.05 3.42 -1.18
CA PHE A 103 1.76 2.74 -2.25
C PHE A 103 2.87 1.82 -1.73
N ASP A 104 2.78 0.53 -2.01
CA ASP A 104 3.86 -0.44 -1.75
C ASP A 104 4.68 -0.68 -3.02
N VAL A 105 5.98 -0.40 -2.96
CA VAL A 105 6.88 -0.52 -4.11
C VAL A 105 7.24 -1.97 -4.43
N GLY A 106 7.36 -2.84 -3.42
CA GLY A 106 7.73 -4.23 -3.59
C GLY A 106 6.62 -5.08 -4.20
N ASN A 107 5.37 -4.77 -3.83
CA ASN A 107 4.21 -5.52 -4.30
C ASN A 107 3.99 -5.45 -5.83
N VAL A 108 4.54 -4.45 -6.51
CA VAL A 108 4.40 -4.31 -7.97
C VAL A 108 5.57 -4.88 -8.77
N ILE A 109 6.67 -5.29 -8.13
CA ILE A 109 7.89 -5.73 -8.83
C ILE A 109 7.65 -6.97 -9.70
N TYR A 110 6.81 -7.88 -9.24
CA TYR A 110 6.46 -9.08 -10.00
C TYR A 110 5.75 -8.77 -11.32
N SER A 111 4.86 -7.78 -11.33
CA SER A 111 3.98 -7.47 -12.47
C SER A 111 4.29 -6.14 -13.16
N GLY A 112 5.22 -5.32 -12.63
CA GLY A 112 5.45 -3.99 -13.18
C GLY A 112 6.70 -3.29 -12.64
N TYR A 113 6.66 -1.97 -12.73
CA TYR A 113 7.74 -1.06 -12.36
C TYR A 113 7.22 0.01 -11.40
N PRO A 114 7.69 0.06 -10.14
CA PRO A 114 7.18 1.01 -9.13
C PRO A 114 7.28 2.48 -9.57
N GLU A 115 8.35 2.86 -10.24
CA GLU A 115 8.55 4.22 -10.74
C GLU A 115 7.47 4.65 -11.76
N HIS A 116 6.93 3.71 -12.55
CA HIS A 116 5.82 4.02 -13.44
C HIS A 116 4.52 4.26 -12.67
N TRP A 117 4.28 3.47 -11.62
CA TRP A 117 3.12 3.64 -10.73
C TRP A 117 3.18 4.99 -10.03
N ILE A 118 4.34 5.35 -9.45
CA ILE A 118 4.54 6.62 -8.75
C ILE A 118 4.22 7.80 -9.68
N LYS A 119 4.75 7.78 -10.90
CA LYS A 119 4.51 8.83 -11.90
C LYS A 119 3.02 8.98 -12.25
N ILE A 120 2.31 7.87 -12.42
CA ILE A 120 0.89 7.86 -12.83
C ILE A 120 -0.02 8.26 -11.66
N LEU A 121 0.26 7.78 -10.46
CA LEU A 121 -0.52 8.08 -9.26
C LEU A 121 -0.31 9.50 -8.77
N GLY A 122 0.90 10.03 -8.88
CA GLY A 122 1.21 11.42 -8.55
C GLY A 122 0.85 11.76 -7.10
N GLN A 123 0.21 12.90 -6.88
CA GLN A 123 -0.17 13.40 -5.55
C GLN A 123 -1.29 12.58 -4.86
N ARG A 124 -1.84 11.56 -5.52
CA ARG A 124 -2.77 10.61 -4.89
C ARG A 124 -2.05 9.74 -3.87
N ILE A 125 -0.73 9.57 -3.99
CA ILE A 125 0.09 8.84 -2.99
C ILE A 125 0.15 9.65 -1.69
N LYS A 126 -0.38 9.06 -0.62
CA LYS A 126 -0.39 9.66 0.72
C LYS A 126 0.70 9.06 1.61
N LYS A 127 0.95 7.77 1.49
CA LYS A 127 2.01 7.04 2.20
C LYS A 127 2.67 6.03 1.26
N VAL A 128 3.88 5.62 1.62
CA VAL A 128 4.68 4.66 0.84
C VAL A 128 5.24 3.58 1.75
N HIS A 129 5.09 2.33 1.33
CA HIS A 129 5.87 1.22 1.85
C HIS A 129 7.10 0.97 0.97
N PHE A 130 8.26 0.86 1.60
CA PHE A 130 9.46 0.30 1.00
C PHE A 130 9.53 -1.17 1.36
N LYS A 131 9.51 -2.01 0.35
CA LYS A 131 9.57 -3.45 0.40
C LYS A 131 10.38 -3.92 -0.80
N ASP A 132 11.10 -4.99 -0.70
CA ASP A 132 11.90 -5.50 -1.82
C ASP A 132 11.50 -6.92 -2.22
N TYR A 133 11.66 -7.22 -3.51
CA TYR A 133 11.18 -8.45 -4.10
C TYR A 133 12.08 -8.92 -5.23
N ARG A 134 12.34 -10.22 -5.32
CA ARG A 134 13.03 -10.88 -6.44
C ARG A 134 12.03 -11.34 -7.49
N ARG A 135 12.09 -10.73 -8.65
CA ARG A 135 11.12 -10.93 -9.74
C ARG A 135 11.04 -12.36 -10.27
N ASP A 136 12.15 -13.08 -10.25
CA ASP A 136 12.28 -14.43 -10.77
C ASP A 136 11.66 -15.52 -9.86
N VAL A 137 11.29 -15.19 -8.64
CA VAL A 137 10.76 -16.16 -7.66
C VAL A 137 9.27 -16.43 -7.85
N GLY A 138 8.47 -15.42 -8.15
CA GLY A 138 7.04 -15.57 -8.46
C GLY A 138 6.14 -16.03 -7.31
N SER A 139 6.59 -15.95 -6.05
CA SER A 139 5.84 -16.35 -4.87
C SER A 139 6.19 -15.47 -3.67
N LEU A 140 5.52 -15.65 -2.52
CA LEU A 140 5.85 -14.90 -1.29
C LEU A 140 7.33 -15.05 -0.86
N ALA A 141 7.99 -16.14 -1.25
CA ALA A 141 9.41 -16.35 -0.96
C ALA A 141 10.32 -15.35 -1.71
N GLY A 142 9.79 -14.61 -2.68
CA GLY A 142 10.52 -13.55 -3.38
C GLY A 142 10.66 -12.26 -2.58
N PHE A 143 9.91 -12.06 -1.50
CA PHE A 143 10.12 -10.93 -0.60
C PHE A 143 11.41 -11.12 0.19
N VAL A 144 12.28 -10.12 0.13
CA VAL A 144 13.63 -10.14 0.68
C VAL A 144 13.95 -8.86 1.43
N ASP A 145 15.10 -8.82 2.08
CA ASP A 145 15.59 -7.60 2.73
C ASP A 145 15.75 -6.47 1.70
N LEU A 146 15.54 -5.23 2.15
CA LEU A 146 15.77 -4.05 1.32
C LEU A 146 17.18 -4.09 0.72
N LEU A 147 17.28 -3.76 -0.57
CA LEU A 147 18.49 -3.80 -1.39
C LEU A 147 18.96 -5.21 -1.81
N SER A 148 18.20 -6.26 -1.45
CA SER A 148 18.50 -7.63 -1.87
C SER A 148 17.61 -8.13 -3.01
N GLY A 149 16.63 -7.33 -3.43
CA GLY A 149 15.70 -7.62 -4.52
C GLY A 149 15.96 -6.78 -5.77
N ASP A 150 14.91 -6.65 -6.57
CA ASP A 150 14.95 -6.02 -7.90
C ASP A 150 14.31 -4.62 -7.94
N VAL A 151 14.00 -4.03 -6.79
CA VAL A 151 13.49 -2.64 -6.73
C VAL A 151 14.60 -1.67 -7.14
N ASN A 152 14.35 -0.89 -8.19
CA ASN A 152 15.23 0.22 -8.56
C ASN A 152 14.99 1.42 -7.64
N TYR A 153 15.52 1.38 -6.42
CA TYR A 153 15.35 2.45 -5.44
C TYR A 153 15.81 3.83 -5.92
N PRO A 154 16.91 3.97 -6.68
CA PRO A 154 17.26 5.27 -7.27
C PRO A 154 16.15 5.86 -8.15
N ALA A 155 15.50 5.03 -8.97
CA ALA A 155 14.37 5.47 -9.80
C ALA A 155 13.13 5.78 -8.95
N VAL A 156 12.81 4.92 -7.96
CA VAL A 156 11.71 5.14 -7.02
C VAL A 156 11.85 6.47 -6.28
N VAL A 157 13.00 6.72 -5.67
CA VAL A 157 13.27 7.97 -4.93
C VAL A 157 13.22 9.18 -5.85
N LYS A 158 13.74 9.07 -7.07
CA LYS A 158 13.67 10.13 -8.08
C LYS A 158 12.22 10.48 -8.41
N GLU A 159 11.38 9.47 -8.69
CA GLU A 159 9.97 9.72 -9.04
C GLU A 159 9.15 10.23 -7.84
N LEU A 160 9.41 9.76 -6.61
CA LEU A 160 8.79 10.34 -5.41
C LEU A 160 9.12 11.83 -5.27
N LYS A 161 10.36 12.23 -5.53
CA LYS A 161 10.76 13.65 -5.55
C LYS A 161 10.06 14.41 -6.68
N ASN A 162 9.96 13.83 -7.87
CA ASN A 162 9.34 14.44 -9.04
C ASN A 162 7.85 14.77 -8.81
N ILE A 163 7.12 13.90 -8.09
CA ILE A 163 5.72 14.15 -7.73
C ILE A 163 5.55 15.07 -6.50
N GLY A 164 6.64 15.54 -5.91
CA GLY A 164 6.62 16.37 -4.70
C GLY A 164 6.24 15.62 -3.43
N TYR A 165 6.46 14.29 -3.36
CA TYR A 165 6.18 13.52 -2.16
C TYR A 165 7.09 13.94 -1.01
N ASN A 166 6.49 14.39 0.09
CA ASN A 166 7.18 14.85 1.29
C ASN A 166 6.49 14.33 2.55
N SER A 167 6.37 13.02 2.66
CA SER A 167 5.80 12.34 3.81
C SER A 167 6.67 11.14 4.22
N PHE A 168 6.23 10.36 5.16
CA PHE A 168 6.97 9.21 5.65
C PHE A 168 7.00 8.07 4.60
N VAL A 169 8.13 7.39 4.55
CA VAL A 169 8.28 6.06 3.95
C VAL A 169 8.51 5.05 5.07
N THR A 170 7.77 3.96 5.03
CA THR A 170 7.83 2.91 6.05
C THR A 170 8.36 1.63 5.41
N ALA A 171 9.34 0.98 6.02
CA ALA A 171 9.77 -0.33 5.55
C ALA A 171 8.75 -1.39 6.00
N GLU A 172 8.20 -2.13 5.06
CA GLU A 172 7.40 -3.31 5.34
C GLU A 172 8.23 -4.56 5.06
N MET A 173 8.71 -5.21 6.12
CA MET A 173 9.59 -6.36 6.00
C MET A 173 8.82 -7.65 6.16
N LEU A 174 8.93 -8.49 5.11
CA LEU A 174 8.48 -9.87 5.15
C LEU A 174 9.63 -10.77 5.25
N PRO A 175 10.29 -11.48 5.47
CA PRO A 175 10.68 -12.69 6.12
C PRO A 175 11.23 -12.35 7.50
N PRO A 176 10.64 -12.91 8.55
CA PRO A 176 11.22 -12.81 9.87
C PRO A 176 12.51 -13.64 9.90
N TYR A 177 13.55 -13.11 10.51
CA TYR A 177 14.74 -13.92 10.82
C TYR A 177 14.38 -14.97 11.87
N LYS A 178 14.74 -16.24 11.61
CA LYS A 178 14.47 -17.32 12.54
C LYS A 178 15.27 -17.19 13.85
N ASN A 179 16.49 -16.66 13.73
CA ASN A 179 17.38 -16.39 14.85
C ASN A 179 17.71 -14.90 14.83
N TYR A 180 17.79 -14.30 16.01
CA TYR A 180 18.08 -12.87 16.19
C TYR A 180 17.10 -11.99 15.40
N PRO A 181 15.78 -12.10 15.63
CA PRO A 181 14.75 -11.41 14.84
C PRO A 181 14.89 -9.88 14.88
N GLU A 182 15.48 -9.32 15.93
CA GLU A 182 15.78 -7.90 16.05
C GLU A 182 16.79 -7.39 15.00
N GLN A 183 17.64 -8.28 14.46
CA GLN A 183 18.65 -7.89 13.48
C GLN A 183 18.04 -7.31 12.20
N ILE A 184 16.82 -7.74 11.84
CA ILE A 184 16.11 -7.18 10.68
C ILE A 184 15.88 -5.67 10.83
N ILE A 185 15.65 -5.17 12.04
CA ILE A 185 15.42 -3.74 12.32
C ILE A 185 16.68 -2.94 11.98
N TYR A 186 17.85 -3.42 12.44
CA TYR A 186 19.12 -2.73 12.18
C TYR A 186 19.49 -2.75 10.70
N ASN A 187 19.37 -3.92 10.04
CA ASN A 187 19.65 -4.06 8.62
C ASN A 187 18.72 -3.17 7.79
N THR A 188 17.44 -3.17 8.11
CA THR A 188 16.43 -2.34 7.44
C THR A 188 16.71 -0.84 7.64
N SER A 189 17.07 -0.42 8.86
CA SER A 189 17.42 0.97 9.15
C SER A 189 18.62 1.44 8.31
N CYS A 190 19.69 0.64 8.27
CA CYS A 190 20.86 0.94 7.44
C CYS A 190 20.50 1.02 5.94
N ALA A 191 19.67 0.09 5.45
CA ALA A 191 19.22 0.10 4.06
C ALA A 191 18.38 1.34 3.74
N MET A 192 17.45 1.73 4.64
CA MET A 192 16.63 2.93 4.50
C MET A 192 17.49 4.20 4.43
N ASP A 193 18.51 4.32 5.28
CA ASP A 193 19.42 5.46 5.26
C ASP A 193 20.18 5.54 3.94
N LYS A 194 20.63 4.38 3.42
CA LYS A 194 21.29 4.31 2.11
C LYS A 194 20.37 4.72 0.97
N ILE A 195 19.12 4.21 0.96
CA ILE A 195 18.14 4.53 -0.07
C ILE A 195 17.79 6.02 -0.06
N LEU A 196 17.60 6.60 1.11
CA LEU A 196 17.17 7.98 1.29
C LEU A 196 18.32 8.99 1.25
N GLY A 197 19.57 8.52 1.14
CA GLY A 197 20.75 9.37 1.11
C GLY A 197 21.03 10.08 2.44
N ARG A 198 20.58 9.51 3.55
CA ARG A 198 20.95 10.00 4.89
C ARG A 198 22.39 9.58 5.18
N LYS A 199 23.14 10.48 5.78
CA LYS A 199 24.52 10.16 6.22
C LYS A 199 24.42 9.44 7.57
N ASN A 200 25.08 8.30 7.67
CA ASN A 200 25.38 7.66 8.94
C ASN A 200 26.49 8.44 9.64
#